data_6ea8de6d01ae344d1fd590e00ab28133
#
_entry.id   6ea8de6d01ae344d1fd590e00ab28133
#
_cell.length_a   1.000
_cell.length_b   1.000
_cell.length_c   1.000
_cell.angle_alpha   90.00
_cell.angle_beta   90.00
_cell.angle_gamma   90.00
#
_symmetry.space_group_name_H-M   'P 1'
#
loop_
_entity.id
_entity.type
_entity.pdbx_description
1 polymer ?
#
loop_
_entity_poly.entity_id
_entity_poly.type
_entity_poly.pdbx_seq_one_letter_code
_entity_poly.pdbx_strand_id
1 'polypeptide(L)'
;MPRKVVLAYSGGLDTSIIIPWLKETYACEVIAMIGDVGQQEDLEAAKRKALATGASSASIEDLREEFITEYIWPTLRAGAVYEHKYLLGTSFARPVLAKRQAEIGLRLGADALAHGCTGKGNDQVRFELAYKAIAPKLQIIAPWREWKIQSREDALTYARAHNVPVVDQE
;
A
#
# COMPACT_ATOMS: atom_id res chain seq x y z
N MET A 1 10.52 10.54 15.58
CA MET A 1 9.26 9.87 15.21
C MET A 1 8.73 10.53 13.95
N PRO A 2 8.24 9.78 12.94
CA PRO A 2 7.68 10.37 11.73
C PRO A 2 6.41 11.17 12.05
N ARG A 3 6.28 12.36 11.47
CA ARG A 3 5.12 13.23 11.62
C ARG A 3 4.14 13.10 10.46
N LYS A 4 4.63 12.65 9.32
CA LYS A 4 3.85 12.47 8.09
C LYS A 4 4.24 11.16 7.42
N VAL A 5 3.25 10.30 7.17
CA VAL A 5 3.43 8.96 6.58
C VAL A 5 2.55 8.81 5.35
N VAL A 6 3.12 8.36 4.25
CA VAL A 6 2.34 7.94 3.07
C VAL A 6 2.13 6.44 3.14
N LEU A 7 0.89 6.00 3.11
CA LEU A 7 0.48 4.60 3.17
C LEU A 7 0.03 4.11 1.80
N ALA A 8 0.62 3.02 1.29
CA ALA A 8 0.05 2.27 0.17
C ALA A 8 -1.25 1.60 0.64
N TYR A 9 -2.39 2.04 0.10
CA TYR A 9 -3.71 1.68 0.59
C TYR A 9 -4.51 0.95 -0.50
N SER A 10 -5.09 -0.19 -0.15
CA SER A 10 -5.88 -1.01 -1.08
C SER A 10 -7.38 -1.02 -0.78
N GLY A 11 -7.83 -0.43 0.34
CA GLY A 11 -9.22 -0.54 0.78
C GLY A 11 -9.56 -1.82 1.53
N GLY A 12 -8.69 -2.82 1.52
CA GLY A 12 -8.86 -4.07 2.28
C GLY A 12 -8.75 -3.88 3.80
N LEU A 13 -9.13 -4.91 4.56
CA LEU A 13 -9.03 -4.90 6.03
C LEU A 13 -7.62 -4.59 6.49
N ASP A 14 -6.64 -5.30 5.94
CA ASP A 14 -5.23 -5.23 6.36
C ASP A 14 -4.63 -3.84 6.24
N THR A 15 -4.95 -3.12 5.18
CA THR A 15 -4.46 -1.74 5.00
C THR A 15 -5.31 -0.73 5.76
N SER A 16 -6.59 -1.01 5.99
CA SER A 16 -7.48 -0.09 6.70
C SER A 16 -7.12 0.03 8.18
N ILE A 17 -6.80 -1.09 8.85
CA ILE A 17 -6.39 -1.07 10.26
C ILE A 17 -5.03 -0.42 10.49
N ILE A 18 -4.22 -0.26 9.45
CA ILE A 18 -2.93 0.44 9.54
C ILE A 18 -3.11 1.93 9.82
N ILE A 19 -4.18 2.55 9.32
CA ILE A 19 -4.41 3.99 9.51
C ILE A 19 -4.51 4.36 11.00
N PRO A 20 -5.44 3.79 11.79
CA PRO A 20 -5.50 4.09 13.21
C PRO A 20 -4.23 3.64 13.95
N TRP A 21 -3.64 2.51 13.59
CA TRP A 21 -2.41 2.04 14.23
C TRP A 21 -1.24 3.02 14.05
N LEU A 22 -1.04 3.58 12.85
CA LEU A 22 -0.02 4.60 12.60
C LEU A 22 -0.25 5.85 13.45
N LYS A 23 -1.51 6.28 13.56
CA LYS A 23 -1.87 7.46 14.35
C LYS A 23 -1.63 7.24 15.85
N GLU A 24 -1.95 6.07 16.37
CA GLU A 24 -1.72 5.72 17.78
C GLU A 24 -0.24 5.55 18.11
N THR A 25 0.51 4.87 17.21
CA THR A 25 1.90 4.54 17.47
C THR A 25 2.83 5.74 17.29
N TYR A 26 2.56 6.56 16.28
CA TYR A 26 3.47 7.65 15.90
C TYR A 26 2.89 9.06 16.07
N ALA A 27 1.61 9.18 16.39
CA ALA A 27 0.89 10.47 16.44
C ALA A 27 1.07 11.29 15.14
N CYS A 28 1.01 10.62 13.97
CA CYS A 28 1.36 11.17 12.67
C CYS A 28 0.14 11.50 11.80
N GLU A 29 0.38 12.35 10.82
CA GLU A 29 -0.51 12.54 9.67
C GLU A 29 -0.37 11.34 8.72
N VAL A 30 -1.50 10.71 8.34
CA VAL A 30 -1.53 9.57 7.42
C VAL A 30 -2.15 9.99 6.10
N ILE A 31 -1.39 9.84 5.02
CA ILE A 31 -1.82 10.10 3.65
C ILE A 31 -2.00 8.75 2.95
N ALA A 32 -3.23 8.41 2.58
CA ALA A 32 -3.51 7.16 1.87
C ALA A 32 -3.32 7.33 0.36
N MET A 33 -2.44 6.56 -0.25
CA MET A 33 -2.25 6.49 -1.70
C MET A 33 -2.86 5.22 -2.27
N ILE A 34 -3.81 5.36 -3.17
CA ILE A 34 -4.47 4.27 -3.88
C ILE A 34 -3.98 4.31 -5.32
N GLY A 35 -3.39 3.23 -5.82
CA GLY A 35 -2.96 3.14 -7.21
C GLY A 35 -3.98 2.43 -8.08
N ASP A 36 -4.30 3.03 -9.21
CA ASP A 36 -5.08 2.42 -10.28
C ASP A 36 -4.14 1.81 -11.32
N VAL A 37 -4.07 0.49 -11.36
CA VAL A 37 -3.31 -0.28 -12.35
C VAL A 37 -4.24 -1.05 -13.30
N GLY A 38 -5.54 -0.71 -13.30
CA GLY A 38 -6.57 -1.36 -14.11
C GLY A 38 -7.32 -2.49 -13.40
N GLN A 39 -7.22 -2.59 -12.08
CA GLN A 39 -8.04 -3.50 -11.29
C GLN A 39 -9.52 -3.07 -11.29
N GLN A 40 -10.43 -4.05 -11.30
CA GLN A 40 -11.88 -3.81 -11.32
C GLN A 40 -12.43 -3.60 -9.89
N GLU A 41 -11.87 -2.63 -9.17
CA GLU A 41 -12.29 -2.29 -7.81
C GLU A 41 -12.89 -0.88 -7.77
N ASP A 42 -13.82 -0.62 -6.84
CA ASP A 42 -14.33 0.74 -6.59
C ASP A 42 -13.28 1.55 -5.79
N LEU A 43 -12.40 2.22 -6.51
CA LEU A 43 -11.31 3.02 -5.93
C LEU A 43 -11.85 4.25 -5.19
N GLU A 44 -12.98 4.81 -5.63
CA GLU A 44 -13.62 5.91 -4.91
C GLU A 44 -14.22 5.45 -3.57
N ALA A 45 -14.78 4.24 -3.51
CA ALA A 45 -15.19 3.65 -2.24
C ALA A 45 -14.00 3.41 -1.31
N ALA A 46 -12.87 2.92 -1.84
CA ALA A 46 -11.63 2.77 -1.07
C ALA A 46 -11.14 4.13 -0.53
N LYS A 47 -11.18 5.19 -1.34
CA LYS A 47 -10.81 6.54 -0.92
C LYS A 47 -11.72 7.07 0.19
N ARG A 48 -13.04 6.94 0.03
CA ARG A 48 -14.00 7.32 1.09
C ARG A 48 -13.74 6.55 2.38
N LYS A 49 -13.46 5.24 2.27
CA LYS A 49 -13.13 4.39 3.43
C LYS A 49 -11.86 4.84 4.12
N ALA A 50 -10.79 5.17 3.39
CA ALA A 50 -9.56 5.68 3.99
C ALA A 50 -9.82 6.94 4.83
N LEU A 51 -10.57 7.89 4.29
CA LEU A 51 -10.93 9.14 5.00
C LEU A 51 -11.80 8.85 6.23
N ALA A 52 -12.81 7.98 6.09
CA ALA A 52 -13.68 7.58 7.21
C ALA A 52 -12.91 6.83 8.31
N THR A 53 -11.82 6.15 7.97
CA THR A 53 -10.93 5.47 8.92
C THR A 53 -9.96 6.43 9.61
N GLY A 54 -9.89 7.69 9.18
CA GLY A 54 -9.10 8.74 9.82
C GLY A 54 -7.81 9.10 9.09
N ALA A 55 -7.65 8.73 7.81
CA ALA A 55 -6.59 9.29 6.99
C ALA A 55 -6.77 10.82 6.86
N SER A 56 -5.68 11.56 6.94
CA SER A 56 -5.70 13.03 6.80
C SER A 56 -6.03 13.46 5.36
N SER A 57 -5.61 12.65 4.40
CA SER A 57 -5.97 12.79 2.98
C SER A 57 -5.87 11.44 2.27
N ALA A 58 -6.52 11.34 1.11
CA ALA A 58 -6.46 10.15 0.26
C ALA A 58 -6.45 10.56 -1.21
N SER A 59 -5.56 9.98 -2.01
CA SER A 59 -5.46 10.19 -3.45
C SER A 59 -5.62 8.88 -4.22
N ILE A 60 -6.17 8.97 -5.42
CA ILE A 60 -6.15 7.91 -6.42
C ILE A 60 -5.18 8.34 -7.50
N GLU A 61 -4.18 7.51 -7.75
CA GLU A 61 -3.13 7.73 -8.74
C GLU A 61 -3.41 6.84 -9.95
N ASP A 62 -3.70 7.42 -11.11
CA ASP A 62 -3.85 6.67 -12.35
C ASP A 62 -2.48 6.23 -12.86
N LEU A 63 -2.20 4.95 -12.78
CA LEU A 63 -0.95 4.33 -13.18
C LEU A 63 -1.13 3.36 -14.37
N ARG A 64 -2.31 3.34 -14.98
CA ARG A 64 -2.68 2.34 -16.02
C ARG A 64 -1.77 2.44 -17.23
N GLU A 65 -1.55 3.64 -17.74
CA GLU A 65 -0.68 3.84 -18.90
C GLU A 65 0.77 3.48 -18.57
N GLU A 66 1.32 4.02 -17.47
CA GLU A 66 2.67 3.72 -17.02
C GLU A 66 2.86 2.22 -16.79
N PHE A 67 1.90 1.55 -16.14
CA PHE A 67 1.97 0.12 -15.87
C PHE A 67 2.03 -0.71 -17.16
N ILE A 68 1.22 -0.37 -18.17
CA ILE A 68 1.22 -1.07 -19.45
C ILE A 68 2.49 -0.81 -20.24
N THR A 69 2.88 0.46 -20.40
CA THR A 69 3.96 0.85 -21.31
C THR A 69 5.34 0.54 -20.76
N GLU A 70 5.55 0.77 -19.46
CA GLU A 70 6.88 0.67 -18.84
C GLU A 70 7.15 -0.69 -18.19
N TYR A 71 6.11 -1.46 -17.87
CA TYR A 71 6.27 -2.74 -17.17
C TYR A 71 5.72 -3.93 -17.98
N ILE A 72 4.47 -3.88 -18.42
CA ILE A 72 3.84 -5.03 -19.09
C ILE A 72 4.42 -5.25 -20.48
N TRP A 73 4.48 -4.22 -21.32
CA TRP A 73 5.00 -4.34 -22.69
C TRP A 73 6.44 -4.82 -22.76
N PRO A 74 7.40 -4.26 -22.00
CA PRO A 74 8.78 -4.78 -22.02
C PRO A 74 8.87 -6.24 -21.57
N THR A 75 8.07 -6.64 -20.60
CA THR A 75 8.02 -8.01 -20.08
C THR A 75 7.48 -9.00 -21.11
N LEU A 76 6.39 -8.63 -21.80
CA LEU A 76 5.83 -9.45 -22.87
C LEU A 76 6.81 -9.61 -24.03
N ARG A 77 7.48 -8.52 -24.43
CA ARG A 77 8.52 -8.57 -25.48
C ARG A 77 9.70 -9.44 -25.10
N ALA A 78 10.07 -9.48 -23.83
CA ALA A 78 11.12 -10.35 -23.32
C ALA A 78 10.69 -11.81 -23.17
N GLY A 79 9.41 -12.14 -23.38
CA GLY A 79 8.87 -13.49 -23.17
C GLY A 79 8.97 -13.94 -21.71
N ALA A 80 9.00 -13.01 -20.76
CA ALA A 80 9.21 -13.32 -19.35
C ALA A 80 7.97 -13.95 -18.74
N VAL A 81 8.06 -15.23 -18.45
CA VAL A 81 7.03 -16.03 -17.78
C VAL A 81 7.71 -16.87 -16.69
N TYR A 82 7.25 -16.75 -15.46
CA TYR A 82 7.81 -17.52 -14.36
C TYR A 82 7.28 -18.96 -14.39
N GLU A 83 8.19 -19.95 -14.40
CA GLU A 83 7.88 -21.38 -14.46
C GLU A 83 6.91 -21.77 -15.61
N HIS A 84 6.98 -21.07 -16.74
CA HIS A 84 6.12 -21.28 -17.94
C HIS A 84 4.60 -21.12 -17.68
N LYS A 85 4.20 -20.52 -16.55
CA LYS A 85 2.79 -20.40 -16.15
C LYS A 85 2.39 -19.01 -15.68
N TYR A 86 3.22 -18.37 -14.87
CA TYR A 86 2.86 -17.13 -14.21
C TYR A 86 3.34 -15.91 -14.99
N LEU A 87 2.39 -15.08 -15.43
CA LEU A 87 2.63 -13.89 -16.27
C LEU A 87 3.14 -12.67 -15.51
N LEU A 88 3.45 -12.80 -14.23
CA LEU A 88 4.13 -11.79 -13.39
C LEU A 88 3.35 -10.47 -13.14
N GLY A 89 2.05 -10.39 -13.43
CA GLY A 89 1.27 -9.16 -13.31
C GLY A 89 1.36 -8.53 -11.90
N THR A 90 1.12 -9.32 -10.86
CA THR A 90 1.26 -8.85 -9.47
C THR A 90 2.70 -8.46 -9.13
N SER A 91 3.68 -9.15 -9.71
CA SER A 91 5.10 -8.86 -9.47
C SER A 91 5.52 -7.48 -9.97
N PHE A 92 4.91 -6.99 -11.05
CA PHE A 92 5.19 -5.67 -11.62
C PHE A 92 4.31 -4.57 -11.06
N ALA A 93 3.08 -4.88 -10.64
CA ALA A 93 2.19 -3.90 -10.03
C ALA A 93 2.79 -3.31 -8.73
N ARG A 94 3.47 -4.13 -7.91
CA ARG A 94 4.02 -3.66 -6.63
C ARG A 94 5.12 -2.61 -6.80
N PRO A 95 6.14 -2.79 -7.68
CA PRO A 95 7.15 -1.75 -7.91
C PRO A 95 6.59 -0.44 -8.46
N VAL A 96 5.60 -0.46 -9.37
CA VAL A 96 5.01 0.79 -9.88
C VAL A 96 4.22 1.54 -8.81
N LEU A 97 3.48 0.82 -7.97
CA LEU A 97 2.79 1.40 -6.82
C LEU A 97 3.78 2.01 -5.83
N ALA A 98 4.85 1.27 -5.50
CA ALA A 98 5.89 1.71 -4.58
C ALA A 98 6.67 2.92 -5.11
N LYS A 99 6.97 2.96 -6.40
CA LYS A 99 7.58 4.12 -7.07
C LYS A 99 6.71 5.35 -6.88
N ARG A 100 5.44 5.30 -7.26
CA ARG A 100 4.52 6.43 -7.14
C ARG A 100 4.37 6.88 -5.69
N GLN A 101 4.28 5.96 -4.76
CA GLN A 101 4.19 6.28 -3.33
C GLN A 101 5.45 7.00 -2.83
N ALA A 102 6.64 6.56 -3.25
CA ALA A 102 7.90 7.21 -2.89
C ALA A 102 8.00 8.62 -3.47
N GLU A 103 7.61 8.81 -4.74
CA GLU A 103 7.54 10.13 -5.38
C GLU A 103 6.60 11.09 -4.64
N ILE A 104 5.41 10.60 -4.23
CA ILE A 104 4.48 11.37 -3.42
C ILE A 104 5.09 11.71 -2.06
N GLY A 105 5.74 10.74 -1.41
CA GLY A 105 6.41 10.95 -0.13
C GLY A 105 7.45 12.06 -0.20
N LEU A 106 8.29 12.05 -1.23
CA LEU A 106 9.29 13.10 -1.46
C LEU A 106 8.63 14.46 -1.74
N ARG A 107 7.61 14.50 -2.61
CA ARG A 107 6.90 15.73 -2.98
C ARG A 107 6.21 16.39 -1.80
N LEU A 108 5.63 15.59 -0.90
CA LEU A 108 4.89 16.09 0.28
C LEU A 108 5.78 16.29 1.52
N GLY A 109 7.08 16.02 1.41
CA GLY A 109 7.99 16.09 2.56
C GLY A 109 7.59 15.11 3.67
N ALA A 110 7.20 13.89 3.30
CA ALA A 110 6.89 12.86 4.27
C ALA A 110 8.16 12.37 4.98
N ASP A 111 8.00 11.86 6.20
CA ASP A 111 9.10 11.29 6.96
C ASP A 111 9.22 9.77 6.73
N ALA A 112 8.10 9.13 6.36
CA ALA A 112 8.04 7.68 6.20
C ALA A 112 7.06 7.21 5.11
N LEU A 113 7.31 6.00 4.62
CA LEU A 113 6.45 5.23 3.72
C LEU A 113 5.99 3.96 4.45
N ALA A 114 4.70 3.66 4.38
CA ALA A 114 4.13 2.47 5.00
C ALA A 114 3.44 1.56 3.96
N HIS A 115 3.48 0.25 4.19
CA HIS A 115 2.79 -0.75 3.38
C HIS A 115 2.17 -1.85 4.24
N GLY A 116 1.10 -2.48 3.72
CA GLY A 116 0.37 -3.56 4.39
C GLY A 116 0.84 -4.97 3.99
N CYS A 117 2.02 -5.13 3.44
CA CYS A 117 2.52 -6.44 3.05
C CYS A 117 2.88 -7.27 4.28
N THR A 118 2.48 -8.54 4.28
CA THR A 118 2.86 -9.48 5.33
C THR A 118 4.37 -9.76 5.31
N GLY A 119 4.97 -10.02 6.47
CA GLY A 119 6.42 -10.25 6.59
C GLY A 119 6.94 -11.55 5.96
N LYS A 120 6.08 -12.35 5.30
CA LYS A 120 6.42 -13.67 4.75
C LYS A 120 6.43 -13.75 3.23
N GLY A 121 5.97 -12.71 2.52
CA GLY A 121 5.83 -12.72 1.06
C GLY A 121 6.85 -11.88 0.32
N ASN A 122 6.90 -12.04 -1.00
CA ASN A 122 7.78 -11.27 -1.88
C ASN A 122 7.34 -9.80 -2.04
N ASP A 123 6.07 -9.47 -1.73
CA ASP A 123 5.54 -8.13 -1.96
C ASP A 123 6.25 -7.08 -1.09
N GLN A 124 6.59 -7.39 0.16
CA GLN A 124 7.39 -6.49 1.00
C GLN A 124 8.73 -6.13 0.34
N VAL A 125 9.43 -7.13 -0.22
CA VAL A 125 10.73 -6.91 -0.89
C VAL A 125 10.56 -5.98 -2.09
N ARG A 126 9.51 -6.17 -2.88
CA ARG A 126 9.19 -5.34 -4.07
C ARG A 126 8.92 -3.89 -3.69
N PHE A 127 8.15 -3.66 -2.62
CA PHE A 127 7.91 -2.31 -2.11
C PHE A 127 9.18 -1.68 -1.56
N GLU A 128 9.87 -2.38 -0.66
CA GLU A 128 11.00 -1.82 0.07
C GLU A 128 12.24 -1.56 -0.81
N LEU A 129 12.49 -2.42 -1.81
CA LEU A 129 13.55 -2.15 -2.80
C LEU A 129 13.27 -0.91 -3.62
N ALA A 130 12.02 -0.71 -4.07
CA ALA A 130 11.63 0.51 -4.78
C ALA A 130 11.78 1.75 -3.88
N TYR A 131 11.36 1.69 -2.62
CA TYR A 131 11.55 2.79 -1.67
C TYR A 131 13.03 3.12 -1.46
N LYS A 132 13.87 2.10 -1.28
CA LYS A 132 15.32 2.31 -1.10
C LYS A 132 15.98 2.91 -2.33
N ALA A 133 15.53 2.55 -3.53
CA ALA A 133 16.05 3.09 -4.77
C ALA A 133 15.66 4.56 -4.99
N ILE A 134 14.42 4.95 -4.64
CA ILE A 134 13.86 6.26 -5.00
C ILE A 134 13.93 7.25 -3.84
N ALA A 135 13.63 6.79 -2.63
CA ALA A 135 13.53 7.63 -1.43
C ALA A 135 14.34 7.02 -0.25
N PRO A 136 15.67 6.81 -0.40
CA PRO A 136 16.47 6.05 0.58
C PRO A 136 16.51 6.69 1.96
N LYS A 137 16.16 7.96 2.08
CA LYS A 137 16.16 8.71 3.36
C LYS A 137 14.85 8.58 4.12
N LEU A 138 13.76 8.15 3.48
CA LEU A 138 12.48 7.97 4.15
C LEU A 138 12.49 6.68 4.98
N GLN A 139 11.92 6.75 6.17
CA GLN A 139 11.72 5.57 7.01
C GLN A 139 10.73 4.62 6.35
N ILE A 140 10.97 3.32 6.45
CA ILE A 140 10.01 2.29 6.02
C ILE A 140 9.29 1.77 7.25
N ILE A 141 7.95 1.76 7.21
CA ILE A 141 7.10 1.22 8.27
C ILE A 141 6.32 0.04 7.68
N ALA A 142 6.51 -1.13 8.28
CA ALA A 142 5.85 -2.37 7.90
C ALA A 142 5.10 -2.96 9.10
N PRO A 143 3.86 -2.51 9.38
CA PRO A 143 3.13 -2.85 10.60
C PRO A 143 3.03 -4.35 10.87
N TRP A 144 2.86 -5.16 9.84
CA TRP A 144 2.80 -6.63 9.96
C TRP A 144 4.07 -7.28 10.56
N ARG A 145 5.16 -6.55 10.70
CA ARG A 145 6.39 -6.98 11.41
C ARG A 145 6.53 -6.37 12.80
N GLU A 146 5.73 -5.37 13.11
CA GLU A 146 5.90 -4.54 14.32
C GLU A 146 4.74 -4.71 15.32
N TRP A 147 3.51 -4.89 14.83
CA TRP A 147 2.33 -4.98 15.69
C TRP A 147 2.08 -6.39 16.24
N LYS A 148 1.13 -6.48 17.19
CA LYS A 148 0.76 -7.73 17.83
C LYS A 148 -0.38 -8.48 17.13
N ILE A 149 -0.94 -7.94 16.05
CA ILE A 149 -2.02 -8.55 15.29
C ILE A 149 -1.44 -9.72 14.48
N GLN A 150 -1.88 -10.95 14.78
CA GLN A 150 -1.33 -12.16 14.15
C GLN A 150 -2.33 -12.93 13.31
N SER A 151 -3.61 -12.67 13.51
CA SER A 151 -4.69 -13.38 12.83
C SER A 151 -5.69 -12.41 12.19
N ARG A 152 -6.54 -12.94 11.29
CA ARG A 152 -7.67 -12.21 10.72
C ARG A 152 -8.67 -11.81 11.82
N GLU A 153 -8.86 -12.65 12.84
CA GLU A 153 -9.75 -12.37 13.96
C GLU A 153 -9.24 -11.20 14.80
N ASP A 154 -7.94 -11.15 15.07
CA ASP A 154 -7.32 -10.00 15.76
C ASP A 154 -7.52 -8.72 14.95
N ALA A 155 -7.31 -8.79 13.63
CA ALA A 155 -7.50 -7.66 12.72
C ALA A 155 -8.96 -7.16 12.74
N LEU A 156 -9.94 -8.06 12.72
CA LEU A 156 -11.36 -7.70 12.81
C LEU A 156 -11.72 -7.10 14.18
N THR A 157 -11.17 -7.67 15.25
CA THR A 157 -11.37 -7.15 16.61
C THR A 157 -10.81 -5.75 16.73
N TYR A 158 -9.59 -5.52 16.23
CA TYR A 158 -8.96 -4.20 16.19
C TYR A 158 -9.78 -3.22 15.34
N ALA A 159 -10.25 -3.64 14.17
CA ALA A 159 -11.06 -2.82 13.27
C ALA A 159 -12.36 -2.35 13.95
N ARG A 160 -13.05 -3.26 14.63
CA ARG A 160 -14.28 -2.92 15.39
C ARG A 160 -14.00 -1.94 16.52
N ALA A 161 -12.94 -2.13 17.29
CA ALA A 161 -12.55 -1.24 18.38
C ALA A 161 -12.23 0.19 17.91
N HIS A 162 -11.79 0.34 16.66
CA HIS A 162 -11.41 1.63 16.06
C HIS A 162 -12.43 2.17 15.04
N ASN A 163 -13.65 1.59 15.00
CA ASN A 163 -14.71 1.98 14.05
C ASN A 163 -14.26 1.98 12.57
N VAL A 164 -13.33 1.09 12.22
CA VAL A 164 -12.93 0.92 10.83
C VAL A 164 -14.07 0.26 10.07
N PRO A 165 -14.57 0.85 8.95
CA PRO A 165 -15.62 0.24 8.16
C PRO A 165 -15.15 -1.11 7.60
N VAL A 166 -15.73 -2.20 8.09
CA VAL A 166 -15.47 -3.55 7.59
C VAL A 166 -16.69 -4.00 6.82
N VAL A 167 -16.50 -4.41 5.57
CA VAL A 167 -17.53 -5.18 4.88
C VAL A 167 -17.36 -6.62 5.37
N ASP A 168 -18.31 -7.11 6.15
CA ASP A 168 -18.39 -8.53 6.46
C ASP A 168 -18.63 -9.26 5.12
N GLN A 169 -17.59 -9.79 4.53
CA GLN A 169 -17.74 -10.77 3.46
C GLN A 169 -18.10 -12.08 4.15
N GLU A 170 -19.37 -12.45 4.01
CA GLU A 170 -19.85 -13.80 4.32
C GLU A 170 -19.12 -14.85 3.48
#